data_b9aab72ce404b3d302873d526972f58a
#
_entry.id   b9aab72ce404b3d302873d526972f58a
#
_cell.length_a   1.000
_cell.length_b   1.000
_cell.length_c   1.000
_cell.angle_alpha   90.00
_cell.angle_beta   90.00
_cell.angle_gamma   90.00
#
_symmetry.space_group_name_H-M   'P 1'
#
loop_
_entity.id
_entity.type
_entity.pdbx_description
1 polymer ?
#
loop_
_entity_poly.entity_id
_entity_poly.type
_entity_poly.pdbx_seq_one_letter_code
_entity_poly.pdbx_strand_id
1 'polypeptide(L)'
;MLFLQPNSKSYCLAKIGYFFVASVCCCLSSALAQLPQTTITAVYPPGGQIGTTFDVVVSGPTVIDVQELLFSQGSIRATLKTDKPDEFATADEPQFGKFSVQIDKGVPPGKYEVRAVGRHGISNPLTFIVGSKPEVLGD
;
A
#
# COMPACT_ATOMS: atom_id res chain seq x y z
N MET A 1 2.32 66.59 37.00
CA MET A 1 2.15 65.71 35.81
C MET A 1 3.01 64.47 36.02
N LEU A 2 2.41 63.40 36.57
CA LEU A 2 3.11 62.17 36.95
C LEU A 2 3.07 61.20 35.75
N PHE A 3 4.19 60.98 35.11
CA PHE A 3 4.32 59.93 34.08
C PHE A 3 4.46 58.57 34.76
N LEU A 4 3.41 57.73 34.72
CA LEU A 4 3.48 56.32 35.10
C LEU A 4 4.29 55.55 34.06
N GLN A 5 5.50 55.16 34.42
CA GLN A 5 6.30 54.26 33.62
C GLN A 5 5.70 52.84 33.70
N PRO A 6 5.39 52.16 32.57
CA PRO A 6 4.92 50.80 32.60
C PRO A 6 6.03 49.84 33.05
N ASN A 7 5.73 49.01 34.02
CA ASN A 7 6.63 48.08 34.70
C ASN A 7 7.18 47.04 33.67
N SER A 8 8.48 47.13 33.39
CA SER A 8 9.18 46.29 32.36
C SER A 8 9.10 44.77 32.62
N LYS A 9 8.75 44.35 33.84
CA LYS A 9 8.61 42.93 34.15
C LYS A 9 7.38 42.27 33.56
N SER A 10 6.29 43.03 33.34
CA SER A 10 5.04 42.46 32.77
C SER A 10 5.18 42.11 31.30
N TYR A 11 6.00 42.84 30.53
CA TYR A 11 6.20 42.57 29.08
C TYR A 11 7.08 41.37 28.83
N CYS A 12 7.96 41.00 29.75
CA CYS A 12 8.83 39.81 29.66
C CYS A 12 8.02 38.50 29.81
N LEU A 13 7.11 38.46 30.77
CA LEU A 13 6.24 37.30 31.00
C LEU A 13 5.23 37.06 29.85
N ALA A 14 4.69 38.14 29.31
CA ALA A 14 3.77 38.06 28.16
C ALA A 14 4.48 37.55 26.89
N LYS A 15 5.72 37.98 26.63
CA LYS A 15 6.51 37.49 25.48
C LYS A 15 6.92 36.03 25.61
N ILE A 16 7.26 35.57 26.82
CA ILE A 16 7.59 34.14 27.07
C ILE A 16 6.35 33.27 26.84
N GLY A 17 5.18 33.70 27.31
CA GLY A 17 3.92 32.97 27.09
C GLY A 17 3.55 32.86 25.61
N TYR A 18 3.76 33.92 24.84
CA TYR A 18 3.48 33.92 23.40
C TYR A 18 4.42 32.98 22.60
N PHE A 19 5.71 32.92 23.00
CA PHE A 19 6.68 32.01 22.39
C PHE A 19 6.37 30.55 22.70
N PHE A 20 5.89 30.25 23.90
CA PHE A 20 5.52 28.88 24.28
C PHE A 20 4.27 28.40 23.55
N VAL A 21 3.24 29.22 23.43
CA VAL A 21 2.01 28.90 22.69
C VAL A 21 2.28 28.75 21.19
N ALA A 22 3.12 29.60 20.59
CA ALA A 22 3.50 29.49 19.18
C ALA A 22 4.33 28.23 18.90
N SER A 23 5.21 27.82 19.82
CA SER A 23 6.01 26.58 19.68
C SER A 23 5.17 25.32 19.78
N VAL A 24 4.17 25.26 20.65
CA VAL A 24 3.26 24.13 20.78
C VAL A 24 2.34 24.02 19.58
N CYS A 25 1.90 25.14 18.98
CA CYS A 25 1.05 25.15 17.79
C CYS A 25 1.79 24.62 16.56
N CYS A 26 3.09 24.85 16.40
CA CYS A 26 3.91 24.33 15.31
C CYS A 26 4.10 22.80 15.36
N CYS A 27 4.12 22.20 16.57
CA CYS A 27 4.28 20.74 16.73
C CYS A 27 3.02 19.94 16.37
N LEU A 28 1.84 20.57 16.44
CA LEU A 28 0.55 19.89 16.13
C LEU A 28 0.26 19.77 14.63
N SER A 29 0.94 20.54 13.78
CA SER A 29 0.71 20.54 12.33
C SER A 29 1.41 19.38 11.60
N SER A 30 2.35 18.69 12.22
CA SER A 30 3.13 17.62 11.57
C SER A 30 2.42 16.26 11.54
N ALA A 31 1.32 16.08 12.27
CA ALA A 31 0.65 14.79 12.42
C ALA A 31 -0.33 14.45 11.28
N LEU A 32 -0.65 15.39 10.38
CA LEU A 32 -1.66 15.20 9.33
C LEU A 32 -1.07 14.93 7.92
N ALA A 33 0.25 14.84 7.81
CA ALA A 33 0.92 14.70 6.50
C ALA A 33 1.31 13.26 6.15
N GLN A 34 0.71 12.24 6.79
CA GLN A 34 0.94 10.85 6.38
C GLN A 34 0.07 10.55 5.16
N LEU A 35 0.71 10.41 4.01
CA LEU A 35 0.07 9.91 2.80
C LEU A 35 -0.48 8.49 3.06
N PRO A 36 -1.66 8.15 2.53
CA PRO A 36 -2.18 6.80 2.62
C PRO A 36 -1.16 5.82 2.02
N GLN A 37 -0.81 4.81 2.77
CA GLN A 37 0.14 3.78 2.33
C GLN A 37 -0.62 2.67 1.62
N THR A 38 -0.05 2.14 0.52
CA THR A 38 -0.61 0.96 -0.14
C THR A 38 -0.61 -0.22 0.84
N THR A 39 -1.77 -0.85 1.05
CA THR A 39 -1.95 -1.95 2.01
C THR A 39 -2.80 -3.04 1.39
N ILE A 40 -2.33 -4.29 1.50
CA ILE A 40 -3.08 -5.48 1.12
C ILE A 40 -3.31 -6.37 2.35
N THR A 41 -4.48 -6.99 2.40
CA THR A 41 -4.89 -7.85 3.53
C THR A 41 -4.91 -9.32 3.18
N ALA A 42 -5.20 -9.65 1.92
CA ALA A 42 -5.24 -11.03 1.45
C ALA A 42 -4.87 -11.15 -0.03
N VAL A 43 -4.36 -12.31 -0.38
CA VAL A 43 -4.13 -12.79 -1.76
C VAL A 43 -4.77 -14.16 -1.86
N TYR A 44 -5.69 -14.35 -2.79
CA TYR A 44 -6.41 -15.61 -2.95
C TYR A 44 -6.40 -16.08 -4.41
N PRO A 45 -6.00 -17.33 -4.69
CA PRO A 45 -5.43 -18.29 -3.75
C PRO A 45 -4.07 -17.81 -3.19
N PRO A 46 -3.68 -18.24 -1.96
CA PRO A 46 -2.44 -17.80 -1.30
C PRO A 46 -1.18 -18.48 -1.86
N GLY A 47 -1.30 -19.18 -2.97
CA GLY A 47 -0.21 -19.88 -3.63
C GLY A 47 -0.67 -20.64 -4.85
N GLY A 48 0.24 -21.46 -5.40
CA GLY A 48 -0.06 -22.27 -6.57
C GLY A 48 0.99 -23.33 -6.87
N GLN A 49 0.72 -24.12 -7.90
CA GLN A 49 1.61 -25.20 -8.33
C GLN A 49 2.70 -24.65 -9.28
N ILE A 50 3.88 -25.24 -9.19
CA ILE A 50 5.01 -24.98 -10.09
C ILE A 50 4.59 -25.23 -11.55
N GLY A 51 4.97 -24.34 -12.44
CA GLY A 51 4.74 -24.45 -13.88
C GLY A 51 3.29 -24.19 -14.29
N THR A 52 2.47 -23.58 -13.42
CA THR A 52 1.08 -23.24 -13.74
C THR A 52 0.87 -21.74 -13.86
N THR A 53 -0.23 -21.39 -14.52
CA THR A 53 -0.77 -20.04 -14.60
C THR A 53 -2.20 -20.07 -14.07
N PHE A 54 -2.53 -19.17 -13.15
CA PHE A 54 -3.84 -19.10 -12.53
C PHE A 54 -4.19 -17.68 -12.11
N ASP A 55 -5.46 -17.45 -11.87
CA ASP A 55 -5.96 -16.15 -11.46
C ASP A 55 -5.86 -15.96 -9.96
N VAL A 56 -5.45 -14.77 -9.57
CA VAL A 56 -5.29 -14.36 -8.17
C VAL A 56 -6.09 -13.08 -7.93
N VAL A 57 -6.79 -13.05 -6.81
CA VAL A 57 -7.51 -11.87 -6.33
C VAL A 57 -6.78 -11.32 -5.11
N VAL A 58 -6.45 -10.04 -5.17
CA VAL A 58 -5.85 -9.29 -4.06
C VAL A 58 -6.93 -8.45 -3.39
N SER A 59 -6.98 -8.48 -2.06
CA SER A 59 -7.92 -7.70 -1.25
C SER A 59 -7.18 -6.75 -0.32
N GLY A 60 -7.77 -5.57 -0.09
CA GLY A 60 -7.22 -4.57 0.81
C GLY A 60 -7.89 -3.21 0.62
N PRO A 61 -7.70 -2.27 1.55
CA PRO A 61 -8.35 -0.96 1.51
C PRO A 61 -7.91 -0.08 0.34
N THR A 62 -6.71 -0.33 -0.22
CA THR A 62 -6.12 0.46 -1.32
C THR A 62 -5.95 -0.35 -2.62
N VAL A 63 -6.66 -1.47 -2.75
CA VAL A 63 -6.55 -2.39 -3.91
C VAL A 63 -6.90 -1.73 -5.24
N ILE A 64 -7.78 -0.74 -5.24
CA ILE A 64 -8.21 -0.02 -6.44
C ILE A 64 -7.06 0.70 -7.18
N ASP A 65 -5.97 0.96 -6.50
CA ASP A 65 -4.79 1.62 -7.07
C ASP A 65 -3.64 0.65 -7.40
N VAL A 66 -3.83 -0.67 -7.14
CA VAL A 66 -2.78 -1.69 -7.36
C VAL A 66 -2.66 -2.01 -8.84
N GLN A 67 -1.46 -1.80 -9.37
CA GLN A 67 -1.15 -2.01 -10.79
C GLN A 67 -0.24 -3.21 -11.03
N GLU A 68 0.55 -3.62 -10.04
CA GLU A 68 1.55 -4.66 -10.17
C GLU A 68 1.67 -5.48 -8.88
N LEU A 69 2.05 -6.76 -9.02
CA LEU A 69 2.49 -7.60 -7.90
C LEU A 69 3.97 -7.95 -8.07
N LEU A 70 4.73 -7.71 -7.01
CA LEU A 70 6.14 -8.06 -6.91
C LEU A 70 6.29 -9.30 -6.02
N PHE A 71 7.04 -10.26 -6.51
CA PHE A 71 7.40 -11.46 -5.77
C PHE A 71 8.88 -11.42 -5.39
N SER A 72 9.23 -12.03 -4.24
CA SER A 72 10.63 -12.17 -3.83
C SER A 72 11.45 -13.09 -4.76
N GLN A 73 10.78 -13.79 -5.68
CA GLN A 73 11.38 -14.64 -6.72
C GLN A 73 10.98 -14.15 -8.11
N GLY A 74 11.95 -13.74 -8.91
CA GLY A 74 11.72 -13.15 -10.25
C GLY A 74 11.13 -14.09 -11.30
N SER A 75 11.13 -15.40 -11.04
CA SER A 75 10.48 -16.41 -11.90
C SER A 75 9.00 -16.63 -11.57
N ILE A 76 8.44 -15.85 -10.65
CA ILE A 76 7.01 -15.73 -10.40
C ILE A 76 6.61 -14.35 -10.91
N ARG A 77 5.67 -14.30 -11.85
CA ARG A 77 5.23 -13.07 -12.51
C ARG A 77 3.73 -12.92 -12.41
N ALA A 78 3.27 -11.70 -12.27
CA ALA A 78 1.85 -11.36 -12.30
C ALA A 78 1.57 -10.35 -13.41
N THR A 79 0.43 -10.50 -14.07
CA THR A 79 -0.09 -9.55 -15.04
C THR A 79 -1.46 -9.11 -14.60
N LEU A 80 -1.71 -7.82 -14.56
CA LEU A 80 -3.02 -7.25 -14.24
C LEU A 80 -4.02 -7.69 -15.31
N LYS A 81 -5.19 -8.15 -14.88
CA LYS A 81 -6.27 -8.53 -15.81
C LYS A 81 -6.98 -7.28 -16.29
N THR A 82 -7.33 -7.30 -17.58
CA THR A 82 -8.17 -6.29 -18.21
C THR A 82 -9.44 -6.95 -18.72
N ASP A 83 -10.56 -6.23 -18.62
CA ASP A 83 -11.77 -6.61 -19.34
C ASP A 83 -11.63 -6.23 -20.80
N LYS A 84 -12.15 -7.10 -21.70
CA LYS A 84 -12.28 -6.72 -23.10
C LYS A 84 -13.24 -5.54 -23.20
N PRO A 85 -12.94 -4.56 -24.07
CA PRO A 85 -13.84 -3.44 -24.27
C PRO A 85 -15.22 -3.94 -24.66
N ASP A 86 -16.24 -3.44 -24.00
CA ASP A 86 -17.62 -3.59 -24.41
C ASP A 86 -17.80 -2.86 -25.75
N GLU A 87 -18.87 -3.21 -26.52
CA GLU A 87 -19.14 -2.68 -27.87
C GLU A 87 -19.10 -1.14 -27.95
N PHE A 88 -19.17 -0.46 -26.81
CA PHE A 88 -19.13 1.00 -26.67
C PHE A 88 -17.87 1.55 -25.97
N ALA A 89 -16.97 0.70 -25.47
CA ALA A 89 -15.74 1.11 -24.80
C ALA A 89 -14.54 1.14 -25.76
N THR A 90 -13.78 2.21 -25.75
CA THR A 90 -12.68 2.45 -26.70
C THR A 90 -11.34 1.87 -26.19
N ALA A 91 -11.26 1.38 -24.96
CA ALA A 91 -10.04 0.86 -24.34
C ALA A 91 -10.34 -0.25 -23.33
N ASP A 92 -9.36 -1.16 -23.15
CA ASP A 92 -9.41 -2.19 -22.12
C ASP A 92 -9.47 -1.56 -20.72
N GLU A 93 -10.45 -1.93 -19.91
CA GLU A 93 -10.55 -1.46 -18.52
C GLU A 93 -9.79 -2.38 -17.58
N PRO A 94 -8.88 -1.86 -16.75
CA PRO A 94 -8.13 -2.67 -15.80
C PRO A 94 -9.05 -3.21 -14.70
N GLN A 95 -9.00 -4.52 -14.45
CA GLN A 95 -9.66 -5.16 -13.30
C GLN A 95 -8.77 -5.06 -12.06
N PHE A 96 -8.84 -3.94 -11.36
CA PHE A 96 -8.03 -3.73 -10.18
C PHE A 96 -8.19 -4.85 -9.15
N GLY A 97 -7.05 -5.31 -8.63
CA GLY A 97 -7.00 -6.41 -7.68
C GLY A 97 -7.08 -7.81 -8.28
N LYS A 98 -7.27 -7.96 -9.59
CA LYS A 98 -7.26 -9.26 -10.25
C LYS A 98 -6.03 -9.41 -11.13
N PHE A 99 -5.28 -10.48 -10.90
CA PHE A 99 -4.04 -10.75 -11.61
C PHE A 99 -4.02 -12.18 -12.14
N SER A 100 -3.37 -12.38 -13.28
CA SER A 100 -2.95 -13.69 -13.75
C SER A 100 -1.52 -13.92 -13.30
N VAL A 101 -1.29 -14.92 -12.45
CA VAL A 101 0.03 -15.25 -11.89
C VAL A 101 0.58 -16.48 -12.58
N GLN A 102 1.80 -16.35 -13.10
CA GLN A 102 2.55 -17.41 -13.73
C GLN A 102 3.73 -17.82 -12.85
N ILE A 103 3.83 -19.10 -12.54
CA ILE A 103 4.95 -19.70 -11.81
C ILE A 103 5.77 -20.53 -12.78
N ASP A 104 7.03 -20.17 -13.00
CA ASP A 104 7.90 -20.92 -13.90
C ASP A 104 8.24 -22.30 -13.33
N LYS A 105 8.53 -23.28 -14.21
CA LYS A 105 8.86 -24.66 -13.84
C LYS A 105 10.12 -24.79 -12.98
N GLY A 106 11.00 -23.80 -13.04
CA GLY A 106 12.25 -23.78 -12.29
C GLY A 106 12.16 -23.19 -10.88
N VAL A 107 10.97 -22.75 -10.43
CA VAL A 107 10.79 -22.19 -9.10
C VAL A 107 10.79 -23.30 -8.06
N PRO A 108 11.68 -23.29 -7.05
CA PRO A 108 11.66 -24.29 -5.98
C PRO A 108 10.37 -24.20 -5.17
N PRO A 109 9.84 -25.34 -4.67
CA PRO A 109 8.74 -25.30 -3.71
C PRO A 109 9.14 -24.54 -2.45
N GLY A 110 8.27 -23.67 -1.95
CA GLY A 110 8.61 -22.89 -0.77
C GLY A 110 7.65 -21.74 -0.49
N LYS A 111 8.04 -20.91 0.48
CA LYS A 111 7.33 -19.69 0.85
C LYS A 111 8.04 -18.49 0.23
N TYR A 112 7.30 -17.66 -0.43
CA TYR A 112 7.75 -16.44 -1.07
C TYR A 112 6.99 -15.25 -0.51
N GLU A 113 7.54 -14.05 -0.63
CA GLU A 113 6.81 -12.84 -0.33
C GLU A 113 6.15 -12.30 -1.61
N VAL A 114 4.93 -11.79 -1.46
CA VAL A 114 4.23 -11.01 -2.47
C VAL A 114 3.91 -9.63 -1.90
N ARG A 115 4.11 -8.60 -2.70
CA ARG A 115 3.79 -7.20 -2.39
C ARG A 115 3.05 -6.59 -3.57
N ALA A 116 2.13 -5.73 -3.29
CA ALA A 116 1.44 -4.95 -4.30
C ALA A 116 2.11 -3.59 -4.50
N VAL A 117 2.16 -3.13 -5.75
CA VAL A 117 2.59 -1.78 -6.12
C VAL A 117 1.37 -0.98 -6.52
N GLY A 118 1.12 0.09 -5.80
CA GLY A 118 0.03 1.02 -6.06
C GLY A 118 0.55 2.45 -6.15
N ARG A 119 -0.38 3.40 -6.31
CA ARG A 119 -0.07 4.83 -6.42
C ARG A 119 0.76 5.37 -5.25
N HIS A 120 0.58 4.82 -4.07
CA HIS A 120 1.22 5.27 -2.83
C HIS A 120 2.43 4.41 -2.43
N GLY A 121 3.01 3.68 -3.39
CA GLY A 121 4.21 2.86 -3.19
C GLY A 121 3.91 1.38 -3.01
N ILE A 122 4.83 0.69 -2.35
CA ILE A 122 4.83 -0.77 -2.18
C ILE A 122 4.09 -1.11 -0.88
N SER A 123 3.25 -2.15 -0.93
CA SER A 123 2.47 -2.63 0.23
C SER A 123 3.31 -3.40 1.26
N ASN A 124 2.66 -3.72 2.38
CA ASN A 124 3.12 -4.76 3.29
C ASN A 124 3.29 -6.10 2.55
N PRO A 125 4.23 -6.97 3.00
CA PRO A 125 4.41 -8.30 2.44
C PRO A 125 3.31 -9.25 2.90
N LEU A 126 2.90 -10.15 2.02
CA LEU A 126 2.11 -11.33 2.35
C LEU A 126 2.86 -12.60 1.92
N THR A 127 2.55 -13.73 2.55
CA THR A 127 3.13 -15.01 2.20
C THR A 127 2.42 -15.60 0.99
N PHE A 128 3.21 -16.04 0.01
CA PHE A 128 2.76 -16.78 -1.17
C PHE A 128 3.45 -18.12 -1.21
N ILE A 129 2.68 -19.20 -1.34
CA ILE A 129 3.18 -20.58 -1.23
C ILE A 129 3.27 -21.20 -2.63
N VAL A 130 4.43 -21.73 -2.97
CA VAL A 130 4.62 -22.50 -4.21
C VAL A 130 4.77 -23.97 -3.84
N GLY A 131 3.87 -24.80 -4.35
CA GLY A 131 3.84 -26.22 -4.12
C GLY A 131 4.18 -27.05 -5.36
N SER A 132 4.62 -28.28 -5.17
CA SER A 132 4.81 -29.27 -6.26
C SER A 132 3.52 -30.00 -6.64
N LYS A 133 2.50 -29.93 -5.78
CA LYS A 133 1.19 -30.57 -5.99
C LYS A 133 0.11 -29.51 -6.24
N PRO A 134 -0.94 -29.83 -7.00
CA PRO A 134 -2.07 -28.92 -7.18
C PRO A 134 -2.72 -28.65 -5.82
N GLU A 135 -3.05 -27.37 -5.56
CA GLU A 135 -3.89 -27.02 -4.41
C GLU A 135 -5.33 -27.46 -4.70
N VAL A 136 -5.91 -28.23 -3.79
CA VAL A 136 -7.33 -28.56 -3.83
C VAL A 136 -8.05 -27.42 -3.13
N LEU A 137 -8.78 -26.61 -3.90
CA LEU A 137 -9.71 -25.65 -3.33
C LEU A 137 -10.81 -26.46 -2.63
N GLY A 138 -10.86 -26.40 -1.31
CA GLY A 138 -11.98 -26.98 -0.56
C GLY A 138 -13.28 -26.27 -0.92
N ASP A 139 -14.32 -27.05 -1.19
CA ASP A 139 -15.69 -26.58 -1.36
C ASP A 139 -16.23 -25.97 -0.06
#